data_3ad61b4a80db14f6080306f50a048312
#
_entry.id   3ad61b4a80db14f6080306f50a048312
#
_cell.length_a   1.000
_cell.length_b   1.000
_cell.length_c   1.000
_cell.angle_alpha   90.00
_cell.angle_beta   90.00
_cell.angle_gamma   90.00
#
_symmetry.space_group_name_H-M   'P 1'
#
loop_
_entity.id
_entity.type
_entity.pdbx_description
1 polymer ?
#
loop_
_entity_poly.entity_id
_entity_poly.type
_entity_poly.pdbx_seq_one_letter_code
_entity_poly.pdbx_strand_id
1 'polypeptide(L)'
;MNIQEVLKLKNGTIVQDTETKERYIVFTYGRDKYLARYKYREEILHFVEREKLYKIIVPICDKLILAEYVICPDFRERDNFIYECENGELCKGMILKVNDYSYEVVIVTKDKIEQIIITDTDMWRMRKIV
;
A
#
# COMPACT_ATOMS: atom_id res chain seq x y z
N MET A 1 -6.87 7.97 9.91
CA MET A 1 -5.90 8.88 10.55
C MET A 1 -5.66 10.10 9.66
N ASN A 2 -5.26 11.20 10.26
CA ASN A 2 -4.96 12.43 9.54
C ASN A 2 -3.50 12.46 9.06
N ILE A 3 -3.14 13.50 8.28
CA ILE A 3 -1.80 13.63 7.71
C ILE A 3 -0.69 13.70 8.78
N GLN A 4 -0.95 14.34 9.91
CA GLN A 4 0.05 14.44 10.97
C GLN A 4 0.35 13.10 11.60
N GLU A 5 -0.65 12.27 11.79
CA GLU A 5 -0.50 10.90 12.27
C GLU A 5 0.22 10.03 11.25
N VAL A 6 -0.09 10.21 9.97
CA VAL A 6 0.57 9.49 8.86
C VAL A 6 2.06 9.77 8.84
N LEU A 7 2.46 11.03 8.99
CA LEU A 7 3.88 11.41 8.95
C LEU A 7 4.69 10.89 10.14
N LYS A 8 4.04 10.37 11.19
CA LYS A 8 4.70 9.71 12.33
C LYS A 8 4.90 8.21 12.14
N LEU A 9 4.36 7.65 11.07
CA LEU A 9 4.48 6.22 10.80
C LEU A 9 5.91 5.85 10.41
N LYS A 10 6.21 4.57 10.47
CA LYS A 10 7.52 4.06 10.08
C LYS A 10 7.81 4.36 8.61
N ASN A 11 9.08 4.62 8.32
CA ASN A 11 9.57 4.78 6.97
C ASN A 11 9.21 3.54 6.12
N GLY A 12 8.65 3.79 4.95
CA GLY A 12 8.19 2.72 4.06
C GLY A 12 6.75 2.26 4.27
N THR A 13 6.03 2.82 5.25
CA THR A 13 4.61 2.50 5.45
C THR A 13 3.78 3.03 4.29
N ILE A 14 2.89 2.19 3.78
CA ILE A 14 1.96 2.57 2.71
C ILE A 14 0.62 2.95 3.33
N VAL A 15 0.11 4.10 2.93
CA VAL A 15 -1.20 4.59 3.34
C VAL A 15 -2.04 4.89 2.11
N GLN A 16 -3.34 4.86 2.29
CA GLN A 16 -4.30 5.13 1.24
C GLN A 16 -5.31 6.19 1.68
N ASP A 17 -5.54 7.17 0.82
CA ASP A 17 -6.63 8.12 0.98
C ASP A 17 -7.95 7.37 0.83
N THR A 18 -8.83 7.46 1.83
CA THR A 18 -10.08 6.70 1.86
C THR A 18 -11.09 7.18 0.81
N GLU A 19 -10.98 8.42 0.36
CA GLU A 19 -11.89 9.01 -0.62
C GLU A 19 -11.37 8.82 -2.06
N THR A 20 -10.14 9.26 -2.33
CA THR A 20 -9.57 9.20 -3.69
C THR A 20 -8.99 7.83 -4.04
N LYS A 21 -8.71 7.00 -3.03
CA LYS A 21 -8.04 5.70 -3.14
C LYS A 21 -6.59 5.79 -3.60
N GLU A 22 -6.03 6.98 -3.68
CA GLU A 22 -4.61 7.16 -3.98
C GLU A 22 -3.75 6.63 -2.83
N ARG A 23 -2.67 5.94 -3.17
CA ARG A 23 -1.73 5.38 -2.21
C ARG A 23 -0.44 6.19 -2.18
N TYR A 24 0.10 6.31 -0.97
CA TYR A 24 1.33 7.05 -0.70
C TYR A 24 2.26 6.22 0.17
N ILE A 25 3.55 6.53 0.10
CA ILE A 25 4.57 5.91 0.96
C ILE A 25 5.16 6.99 1.85
N VAL A 26 5.24 6.70 3.16
CA VAL A 26 5.93 7.56 4.11
C VAL A 26 7.42 7.30 4.00
N PHE A 27 8.22 8.34 3.79
CA PHE A 27 9.67 8.19 3.75
C PHE A 27 10.38 9.40 4.36
N THR A 28 11.61 9.16 4.79
CA THR A 28 12.47 10.18 5.39
C THR A 28 13.59 10.53 4.43
N TYR A 29 13.80 11.81 4.20
CA TYR A 29 14.95 12.31 3.46
C TYR A 29 15.60 13.43 4.29
N GLY A 30 16.86 13.21 4.68
CA GLY A 30 17.51 14.09 5.63
C GLY A 30 16.83 14.02 7.01
N ARG A 31 16.32 15.15 7.49
CA ARG A 31 15.62 15.23 8.78
C ARG A 31 14.11 15.29 8.64
N ASP A 32 13.61 15.40 7.43
CA ASP A 32 12.20 15.64 7.16
C ASP A 32 11.50 14.39 6.66
N LYS A 33 10.22 14.28 6.99
CA LYS A 33 9.36 13.22 6.51
C LYS A 33 8.47 13.71 5.39
N TYR A 34 8.32 12.88 4.38
CA TYR A 34 7.56 13.17 3.18
C TYR A 34 6.60 12.05 2.84
N LEU A 35 5.58 12.39 2.07
CA LEU A 35 4.78 11.41 1.36
C LEU A 35 5.24 11.37 -0.10
N ALA A 36 5.42 10.16 -0.61
CA ALA A 36 5.67 9.93 -2.03
C ALA A 36 4.51 9.17 -2.64
N ARG A 37 4.26 9.37 -3.93
CA ARG A 37 3.26 8.59 -4.65
C ARG A 37 3.71 7.14 -4.76
N TYR A 38 2.79 6.22 -4.58
CA TYR A 38 3.06 4.79 -4.60
C TYR A 38 3.76 4.30 -5.87
N LYS A 39 3.48 4.92 -7.01
CA LYS A 39 4.11 4.58 -8.29
C LYS A 39 5.64 4.73 -8.29
N TYR A 40 6.19 5.52 -7.36
CA TYR A 40 7.63 5.72 -7.23
C TYR A 40 8.26 4.82 -6.16
N ARG A 41 7.56 3.76 -5.75
CA ARG A 41 8.00 2.85 -4.69
C ARG A 41 9.40 2.30 -4.92
N GLU A 42 9.69 1.86 -6.14
CA GLU A 42 10.98 1.27 -6.46
C GLU A 42 12.13 2.29 -6.36
N GLU A 43 11.88 3.51 -6.80
CA GLU A 43 12.87 4.60 -6.71
C GLU A 43 13.19 4.96 -5.26
N ILE A 44 12.20 4.87 -4.37
CA ILE A 44 12.37 5.18 -2.95
C ILE A 44 13.20 4.12 -2.23
N LEU A 45 13.07 2.85 -2.64
CA LEU A 45 13.82 1.74 -2.06
C LEU A 45 15.30 1.75 -2.47
N HIS A 46 15.62 2.42 -3.57
CA HIS A 46 16.98 2.63 -4.04
C HIS A 46 17.44 4.04 -3.67
N PHE A 47 18.65 4.39 -4.10
CA PHE A 47 19.18 5.73 -3.85
C PHE A 47 18.34 6.77 -4.60
N VAL A 48 17.74 7.71 -3.85
CA VAL A 48 17.01 8.84 -4.43
C VAL A 48 17.97 10.02 -4.57
N GLU A 49 18.27 10.39 -5.79
CA GLU A 49 19.05 11.58 -6.06
C GLU A 49 18.25 12.83 -5.66
N ARG A 50 18.92 13.79 -5.01
CA ARG A 50 18.29 15.03 -4.55
C ARG A 50 17.48 15.73 -5.64
N GLU A 51 17.98 15.71 -6.87
CA GLU A 51 17.34 16.35 -8.03
C GLU A 51 16.03 15.69 -8.42
N LYS A 52 15.87 14.40 -8.16
CA LYS A 52 14.65 13.64 -8.46
C LYS A 52 13.61 13.71 -7.34
N LEU A 53 14.01 14.22 -6.17
CA LEU A 53 13.13 14.26 -5.00
C LEU A 53 11.83 15.01 -5.30
N TYR A 54 11.89 16.12 -6.02
CA TYR A 54 10.73 16.92 -6.36
C TYR A 54 9.68 16.21 -7.21
N LYS A 55 10.07 15.18 -7.95
CA LYS A 55 9.14 14.36 -8.74
C LYS A 55 8.44 13.31 -7.89
N ILE A 56 9.09 12.89 -6.82
CA ILE A 56 8.66 11.78 -5.98
C ILE A 56 7.76 12.25 -4.85
N ILE A 57 8.12 13.35 -4.20
CA ILE A 57 7.37 13.85 -3.05
C ILE A 57 6.05 14.49 -3.48
N VAL A 58 5.06 14.34 -2.61
CA VAL A 58 3.76 15.00 -2.76
C VAL A 58 3.77 16.24 -1.86
N PRO A 59 3.60 17.46 -2.41
CA PRO A 59 3.51 18.66 -1.59
C PRO A 59 2.30 18.59 -0.66
N ILE A 60 2.48 18.95 0.60
CA ILE A 60 1.37 19.01 1.55
C ILE A 60 0.47 20.19 1.16
N CYS A 61 -0.78 19.89 0.87
CA CYS A 61 -1.79 20.87 0.48
C CYS A 61 -3.09 20.60 1.24
N ASP A 62 -4.07 21.49 1.09
CA ASP A 62 -5.35 21.35 1.80
C ASP A 62 -6.03 20.00 1.54
N LYS A 63 -5.95 19.50 0.32
CA LYS A 63 -6.49 18.19 -0.04
C LYS A 63 -5.91 17.07 0.83
N LEU A 64 -4.62 17.08 1.08
CA LEU A 64 -3.95 16.08 1.92
C LEU A 64 -4.25 16.29 3.39
N ILE A 65 -4.35 17.53 3.84
CA ILE A 65 -4.64 17.87 5.24
C ILE A 65 -6.06 17.45 5.63
N LEU A 66 -7.02 17.62 4.73
CA LEU A 66 -8.42 17.27 4.98
C LEU A 66 -8.74 15.78 4.76
N ALA A 67 -7.83 15.02 4.18
CA ALA A 67 -8.05 13.62 3.87
C ALA A 67 -7.94 12.74 5.11
N GLU A 68 -8.63 11.59 5.06
CA GLU A 68 -8.50 10.50 6.00
C GLU A 68 -7.71 9.36 5.35
N TYR A 69 -6.83 8.74 6.11
CA TYR A 69 -5.92 7.70 5.60
C TYR A 69 -6.09 6.40 6.36
N VAL A 70 -5.84 5.31 5.67
CA VAL A 70 -5.73 3.97 6.25
C VAL A 70 -4.39 3.36 5.85
N ILE A 71 -3.84 2.51 6.73
CA ILE A 71 -2.60 1.79 6.41
C ILE A 71 -2.94 0.64 5.46
N CYS A 72 -2.17 0.53 4.39
CA CYS A 72 -2.28 -0.56 3.44
C CYS A 72 -1.11 -1.53 3.59
N PRO A 73 -1.32 -2.84 3.45
CA PRO A 73 -0.22 -3.77 3.41
C PRO A 73 0.61 -3.58 2.13
N ASP A 74 1.93 -3.71 2.27
CA ASP A 74 2.86 -3.65 1.14
C ASP A 74 3.19 -5.07 0.70
N PHE A 75 2.56 -5.51 -0.38
CA PHE A 75 2.83 -6.81 -0.99
C PHE A 75 3.60 -6.65 -2.29
N ARG A 76 4.48 -7.62 -2.53
CA ARG A 76 5.24 -7.75 -3.78
C ARG A 76 4.82 -9.01 -4.50
N GLU A 77 5.21 -9.12 -5.78
CA GLU A 77 4.99 -10.34 -6.54
C GLU A 77 5.58 -11.56 -5.82
N ARG A 78 4.83 -12.65 -5.82
CA ARG A 78 5.14 -13.93 -5.16
C ARG A 78 5.08 -13.91 -3.64
N ASP A 79 4.71 -12.79 -3.00
CA ASP A 79 4.44 -12.78 -1.58
C ASP A 79 3.24 -13.65 -1.26
N ASN A 80 3.33 -14.38 -0.15
CA ASN A 80 2.23 -15.14 0.39
C ASN A 80 1.47 -14.29 1.40
N PHE A 81 0.17 -14.49 1.45
CA PHE A 81 -0.69 -13.74 2.38
C PHE A 81 -1.85 -14.61 2.87
N ILE A 82 -2.52 -14.13 3.92
CA ILE A 82 -3.78 -14.70 4.41
C ILE A 82 -4.89 -13.74 4.01
N TYR A 83 -5.96 -14.30 3.45
CA TYR A 83 -7.12 -13.55 3.01
C TYR A 83 -8.35 -13.97 3.80
N GLU A 84 -9.08 -13.00 4.34
CA GLU A 84 -10.33 -13.22 5.03
C GLU A 84 -11.48 -13.14 4.04
N CYS A 85 -12.13 -14.28 3.78
CA CYS A 85 -13.27 -14.36 2.89
C CYS A 85 -14.51 -13.73 3.53
N GLU A 86 -15.55 -13.46 2.72
CA GLU A 86 -16.77 -12.83 3.20
C GLU A 86 -17.48 -13.61 4.31
N ASN A 87 -17.35 -14.93 4.30
CA ASN A 87 -17.91 -15.81 5.33
C ASN A 87 -17.06 -15.92 6.59
N GLY A 88 -15.95 -15.17 6.67
CA GLY A 88 -15.04 -15.19 7.79
C GLY A 88 -13.98 -16.27 7.75
N GLU A 89 -13.98 -17.15 6.74
CA GLU A 89 -12.93 -18.15 6.56
C GLU A 89 -11.62 -17.51 6.14
N LEU A 90 -10.50 -18.07 6.63
CA LEU A 90 -9.16 -17.64 6.27
C LEU A 90 -8.61 -18.55 5.17
N CYS A 91 -8.17 -17.95 4.08
CA CYS A 91 -7.59 -18.64 2.95
C CYS A 91 -6.14 -18.19 2.77
N LYS A 92 -5.31 -19.05 2.18
CA LYS A 92 -3.94 -18.70 1.80
C LYS A 92 -3.94 -18.22 0.35
N GLY A 93 -3.09 -17.25 0.05
CA GLY A 93 -2.93 -16.75 -1.31
C GLY A 93 -1.51 -16.34 -1.62
N MET A 94 -1.28 -16.06 -2.88
CA MET A 94 -0.01 -15.56 -3.39
C MET A 94 -0.26 -14.45 -4.39
N ILE A 95 0.58 -13.41 -4.31
CA ILE A 95 0.53 -12.28 -5.22
C ILE A 95 1.14 -12.68 -6.57
N LEU A 96 0.37 -12.56 -7.64
CA LEU A 96 0.83 -12.79 -9.00
C LEU A 96 1.34 -11.51 -9.64
N LYS A 97 0.63 -10.40 -9.42
CA LYS A 97 0.98 -9.11 -10.00
C LYS A 97 0.50 -7.98 -9.10
N VAL A 98 1.31 -6.94 -8.99
CA VAL A 98 0.97 -5.72 -8.26
C VAL A 98 0.61 -4.64 -9.27
N ASN A 99 -0.61 -4.11 -9.18
CA ASN A 99 -1.09 -2.97 -9.96
C ASN A 99 -1.19 -1.73 -9.06
N ASP A 100 -1.43 -0.56 -9.63
CA ASP A 100 -1.51 0.68 -8.86
C ASP A 100 -2.62 0.67 -7.80
N TYR A 101 -3.76 0.05 -8.11
CA TYR A 101 -4.94 0.05 -7.22
C TYR A 101 -5.48 -1.36 -6.94
N SER A 102 -4.77 -2.40 -7.32
CA SER A 102 -5.22 -3.77 -7.14
C SER A 102 -4.08 -4.75 -7.10
N TYR A 103 -4.37 -5.96 -6.64
CA TYR A 103 -3.48 -7.12 -6.72
C TYR A 103 -4.16 -8.22 -7.52
N GLU A 104 -3.45 -8.78 -8.47
CA GLU A 104 -3.84 -10.04 -9.11
C GLU A 104 -3.25 -11.16 -8.28
N VAL A 105 -4.11 -12.04 -7.77
CA VAL A 105 -3.71 -13.05 -6.79
C VAL A 105 -4.32 -14.40 -7.12
N VAL A 106 -3.70 -15.44 -6.58
CA VAL A 106 -4.28 -16.77 -6.53
C VAL A 106 -4.64 -17.07 -5.08
N ILE A 107 -5.83 -17.60 -4.85
CA ILE A 107 -6.31 -18.01 -3.53
C ILE A 107 -6.56 -19.50 -3.53
N VAL A 108 -6.12 -20.17 -2.47
CA VAL A 108 -6.34 -21.59 -2.25
C VAL A 108 -7.40 -21.75 -1.18
N THR A 109 -8.55 -22.27 -1.56
CA THR A 109 -9.60 -22.68 -0.64
C THR A 109 -9.57 -24.20 -0.46
N LYS A 110 -10.45 -24.76 0.42
CA LYS A 110 -10.49 -26.21 0.68
C LYS A 110 -10.71 -27.04 -0.58
N ASP A 111 -11.47 -26.52 -1.54
CA ASP A 111 -11.95 -27.30 -2.68
C ASP A 111 -11.39 -26.84 -4.03
N LYS A 112 -10.76 -25.66 -4.10
CA LYS A 112 -10.29 -25.13 -5.38
C LYS A 112 -9.22 -24.06 -5.24
N ILE A 113 -8.55 -23.82 -6.36
CA ILE A 113 -7.62 -22.70 -6.53
C ILE A 113 -8.31 -21.70 -7.46
N GLU A 114 -8.43 -20.47 -7.02
CA GLU A 114 -9.05 -19.37 -7.78
C GLU A 114 -8.07 -18.25 -8.03
N GLN A 115 -8.09 -17.71 -9.23
CA GLN A 115 -7.39 -16.49 -9.56
C GLN A 115 -8.40 -15.34 -9.50
N ILE A 116 -8.14 -14.35 -8.65
CA ILE A 116 -9.01 -13.20 -8.47
C ILE A 116 -8.20 -11.90 -8.48
N ILE A 117 -8.91 -10.79 -8.58
CA ILE A 117 -8.34 -9.46 -8.43
C ILE A 117 -8.86 -8.86 -7.13
N ILE A 118 -7.94 -8.50 -6.23
CA ILE A 118 -8.30 -7.81 -4.99
C ILE A 118 -8.12 -6.32 -5.23
N THR A 119 -9.25 -5.59 -5.19
CA THR A 119 -9.25 -4.15 -5.34
C THR A 119 -9.06 -3.45 -3.99
N ASP A 120 -8.93 -2.14 -4.04
CA ASP A 120 -8.78 -1.28 -2.87
C ASP A 120 -9.84 -1.50 -1.79
N THR A 121 -11.07 -1.84 -2.17
CA THR A 121 -12.17 -2.10 -1.22
C THR A 121 -11.96 -3.34 -0.37
N ASP A 122 -11.22 -4.33 -0.87
CA ASP A 122 -10.99 -5.60 -0.18
C ASP A 122 -9.56 -5.79 0.31
N MET A 123 -8.67 -4.83 0.09
CA MET A 123 -7.27 -4.92 0.55
C MET A 123 -7.14 -5.09 2.06
N TRP A 124 -8.08 -4.58 2.84
CA TRP A 124 -8.08 -4.73 4.30
C TRP A 124 -8.22 -6.20 4.75
N ARG A 125 -8.73 -7.07 3.87
CA ARG A 125 -8.86 -8.50 4.13
C ARG A 125 -7.54 -9.27 4.00
N MET A 126 -6.51 -8.62 3.46
CA MET A 126 -5.21 -9.22 3.25
C MET A 126 -4.32 -9.01 4.46
N ARG A 127 -3.65 -10.07 4.92
CA ARG A 127 -2.70 -10.01 6.03
C ARG A 127 -1.38 -10.64 5.62
N LYS A 128 -0.29 -9.99 6.01
CA LYS A 128 1.04 -10.57 5.80
C LYS A 128 1.23 -11.80 6.68
N ILE A 129 1.87 -12.81 6.11
CA ILE A 129 2.33 -13.98 6.87
C ILE A 129 3.65 -13.57 7.53
N VAL A 130 3.68 -13.65 8.83
CA VAL A 130 4.88 -13.32 9.63
C VAL A 130 5.68 -14.57 9.91
#